data_3502bd9bd65c9d1dda86129b444143a5
#
_entry.id   3502bd9bd65c9d1dda86129b444143a5
#
_cell.length_a   1.000
_cell.length_b   1.000
_cell.length_c   1.000
_cell.angle_alpha   90.00
_cell.angle_beta   90.00
_cell.angle_gamma   90.00
#
_symmetry.space_group_name_H-M   'P 1'
#
loop_
_entity.id
_entity.type
_entity.pdbx_description
1 polymer ?
#
loop_
_entity_poly.entity_id
_entity_poly.type
_entity_poly.pdbx_seq_one_letter_code
_entity_poly.pdbx_strand_id
1 'polypeptide(L)'
;NNGTAVEFCEAFAKRGYVTASINYRLAGDVLGFWQQFTYYQNTNTAYEVVLSATMDGKAAIRYFRKDFVENNNTYGIDPNQIWAGGNSAGGVLFLHAGHVLSIDEFIAPLDPTKAAIAQEIFDDLGGIEGSSGNAGYSSNLSGVISLAGALHRTEYVNQNDIPAVFCHGDADGTVPYDCN
;
A
#
# COMPACT_ATOMS: atom_id res chain seq x y z
N ASN A 1 -13.08 6.92 -11.64
CA ASN A 1 -13.88 6.67 -10.42
C ASN A 1 -14.16 5.17 -10.35
N ASN A 2 -13.54 4.50 -9.42
CA ASN A 2 -13.87 3.12 -9.10
C ASN A 2 -15.13 3.14 -8.22
N GLY A 3 -16.31 2.75 -8.77
CA GLY A 3 -17.58 2.74 -8.05
C GLY A 3 -17.51 2.01 -6.71
N THR A 4 -16.78 0.88 -6.66
CA THR A 4 -16.56 0.10 -5.44
C THR A 4 -15.87 0.89 -4.34
N ALA A 5 -14.81 1.66 -4.66
CA ALA A 5 -14.13 2.48 -3.65
C ALA A 5 -15.04 3.58 -3.08
N VAL A 6 -15.88 4.19 -3.94
CA VAL A 6 -16.88 5.18 -3.51
C VAL A 6 -17.92 4.54 -2.58
N GLU A 7 -18.45 3.37 -2.93
CA GLU A 7 -19.42 2.64 -2.10
C GLU A 7 -18.85 2.28 -0.72
N PHE A 8 -17.59 1.84 -0.65
CA PHE A 8 -16.92 1.60 0.63
C PHE A 8 -16.76 2.89 1.44
N CYS A 9 -16.28 3.97 0.82
CA CYS A 9 -16.15 5.26 1.49
C CYS A 9 -17.49 5.74 2.05
N GLU A 10 -18.56 5.67 1.28
CA GLU A 10 -19.90 6.06 1.74
C GLU A 10 -20.42 5.17 2.89
N ALA A 11 -20.16 3.86 2.82
CA ALA A 11 -20.57 2.93 3.85
C ALA A 11 -19.89 3.21 5.20
N PHE A 12 -18.60 3.54 5.19
CA PHE A 12 -17.86 3.92 6.39
C PHE A 12 -18.24 5.34 6.86
N ALA A 13 -18.42 6.29 5.94
CA ALA A 13 -18.85 7.65 6.29
C ALA A 13 -20.21 7.66 7.01
N LYS A 14 -21.15 6.84 6.56
CA LYS A 14 -22.47 6.66 7.23
C LYS A 14 -22.34 6.10 8.66
N ARG A 15 -21.19 5.56 9.03
CA ARG A 15 -20.87 5.03 10.37
C ARG A 15 -20.01 5.97 11.22
N GLY A 16 -19.79 7.20 10.73
CA GLY A 16 -19.07 8.25 11.46
C GLY A 16 -17.57 8.31 11.21
N TYR A 17 -17.07 7.60 10.20
CA TYR A 17 -15.65 7.69 9.81
C TYR A 17 -15.43 8.81 8.79
N VAL A 18 -14.30 9.48 8.89
CA VAL A 18 -13.77 10.27 7.76
C VAL A 18 -13.16 9.30 6.76
N THR A 19 -13.56 9.41 5.50
CA THR A 19 -13.13 8.47 4.46
C THR A 19 -12.56 9.19 3.26
N ALA A 20 -11.55 8.60 2.62
CA ALA A 20 -10.95 9.12 1.41
C ALA A 20 -10.66 8.00 0.42
N SER A 21 -11.03 8.20 -0.84
CA SER A 21 -10.58 7.38 -1.95
C SER A 21 -9.40 8.06 -2.61
N ILE A 22 -8.28 7.39 -2.66
CA ILE A 22 -7.04 7.93 -3.22
C ILE A 22 -6.79 7.41 -4.63
N ASN A 23 -6.02 8.15 -5.41
CA ASN A 23 -5.35 7.67 -6.61
C ASN A 23 -3.90 7.31 -6.26
N TYR A 24 -3.35 6.32 -6.95
CA TYR A 24 -1.96 5.91 -6.88
C TYR A 24 -1.48 5.53 -8.29
N ARG A 25 -0.17 5.53 -8.51
CA ARG A 25 0.43 5.16 -9.79
C ARG A 25 0.09 3.72 -10.14
N LEU A 26 -0.39 3.52 -11.36
CA LEU A 26 -0.65 2.21 -11.94
C LEU A 26 0.57 1.74 -12.76
N ALA A 27 0.58 0.47 -13.15
CA ALA A 27 1.66 -0.08 -13.98
C ALA A 27 1.92 0.73 -15.26
N GLY A 28 0.87 1.28 -15.86
CA GLY A 28 0.99 2.15 -17.04
C GLY A 28 1.67 3.50 -16.76
N ASP A 29 1.49 4.04 -15.57
CA ASP A 29 2.12 5.30 -15.15
C ASP A 29 3.60 5.12 -14.83
N VAL A 30 3.97 3.93 -14.32
CA VAL A 30 5.33 3.59 -13.91
C VAL A 30 6.15 3.10 -15.10
N LEU A 31 5.61 2.17 -15.89
CA LEU A 31 6.35 1.44 -16.91
C LEU A 31 6.00 1.84 -18.35
N GLY A 32 4.91 2.61 -18.53
CA GLY A 32 4.36 2.93 -19.83
C GLY A 32 3.37 1.89 -20.36
N PHE A 33 2.75 2.22 -21.51
CA PHE A 33 1.56 1.53 -22.01
C PHE A 33 1.76 0.03 -22.27
N TRP A 34 2.88 -0.37 -22.85
CA TRP A 34 3.07 -1.76 -23.25
C TRP A 34 3.43 -2.69 -22.09
N GLN A 35 4.30 -2.25 -21.19
CA GLN A 35 4.78 -3.04 -20.06
C GLN A 35 3.72 -3.26 -18.98
N GLN A 36 2.68 -2.42 -18.91
CA GLN A 36 1.59 -2.57 -17.93
C GLN A 36 0.84 -3.90 -18.02
N PHE A 37 0.91 -4.59 -19.15
CA PHE A 37 0.21 -5.88 -19.33
C PHE A 37 1.06 -7.09 -18.94
N THR A 38 2.35 -6.92 -18.72
CA THR A 38 3.29 -8.03 -18.48
C THR A 38 4.22 -7.78 -17.28
N TYR A 39 4.02 -6.70 -16.53
CA TYR A 39 4.92 -6.30 -15.43
C TYR A 39 5.14 -7.42 -14.40
N TYR A 40 4.10 -8.20 -14.11
CA TYR A 40 4.15 -9.30 -13.14
C TYR A 40 5.03 -10.48 -13.59
N GLN A 41 5.41 -10.55 -14.85
CA GLN A 41 6.30 -11.58 -15.40
C GLN A 41 7.78 -11.31 -15.12
N ASN A 42 8.12 -10.13 -14.64
CA ASN A 42 9.48 -9.73 -14.35
C ASN A 42 9.56 -9.12 -12.95
N THR A 43 10.48 -9.62 -12.12
CA THR A 43 10.63 -9.21 -10.73
C THR A 43 10.87 -7.70 -10.59
N ASN A 44 11.74 -7.11 -11.44
CA ASN A 44 12.07 -5.69 -11.36
C ASN A 44 10.82 -4.84 -11.56
N THR A 45 10.11 -5.08 -12.66
CA THR A 45 8.90 -4.29 -12.99
C THR A 45 7.77 -4.54 -12.01
N ALA A 46 7.63 -5.75 -11.48
CA ALA A 46 6.64 -6.06 -10.44
C ALA A 46 6.94 -5.28 -9.14
N TYR A 47 8.19 -5.28 -8.70
CA TYR A 47 8.59 -4.52 -7.50
C TYR A 47 8.43 -3.02 -7.71
N GLU A 48 8.86 -2.49 -8.85
CA GLU A 48 8.75 -1.07 -9.17
C GLU A 48 7.28 -0.59 -9.12
N VAL A 49 6.36 -1.34 -9.70
CA VAL A 49 4.92 -1.01 -9.69
C VAL A 49 4.34 -1.09 -8.29
N VAL A 50 4.58 -2.18 -7.56
CA VAL A 50 4.01 -2.37 -6.22
C VAL A 50 4.58 -1.35 -5.23
N LEU A 51 5.89 -1.13 -5.24
CA LEU A 51 6.54 -0.18 -4.33
C LEU A 51 6.14 1.26 -4.66
N SER A 52 6.06 1.64 -5.94
CA SER A 52 5.56 2.97 -6.35
C SER A 52 4.14 3.23 -5.82
N ALA A 53 3.23 2.28 -5.99
CA ALA A 53 1.86 2.40 -5.48
C ALA A 53 1.85 2.47 -3.93
N THR A 54 2.70 1.69 -3.26
CA THR A 54 2.84 1.70 -1.79
C THR A 54 3.30 3.07 -1.29
N MET A 55 4.29 3.70 -1.96
CA MET A 55 4.77 5.04 -1.60
C MET A 55 3.70 6.12 -1.80
N ASP A 56 2.85 5.98 -2.82
CA ASP A 56 1.72 6.89 -3.02
C ASP A 56 0.66 6.74 -1.92
N GLY A 57 0.37 5.51 -1.50
CA GLY A 57 -0.49 5.24 -0.35
C GLY A 57 0.06 5.83 0.96
N LYS A 58 1.35 5.65 1.22
CA LYS A 58 2.05 6.27 2.37
C LYS A 58 1.98 7.80 2.31
N ALA A 59 2.17 8.41 1.13
CA ALA A 59 2.05 9.86 0.96
C ALA A 59 0.65 10.39 1.25
N ALA A 60 -0.40 9.64 0.92
CA ALA A 60 -1.78 9.99 1.25
C ALA A 60 -2.02 9.95 2.77
N ILE A 61 -1.49 8.96 3.48
CA ILE A 61 -1.57 8.89 4.95
C ILE A 61 -0.86 10.10 5.58
N ARG A 62 0.35 10.42 5.09
CA ARG A 62 1.10 11.61 5.54
C ARG A 62 0.36 12.91 5.27
N TYR A 63 -0.39 13.01 4.17
CA TYR A 63 -1.20 14.19 3.84
C TYR A 63 -2.23 14.50 4.94
N PHE A 64 -2.94 13.51 5.45
CA PHE A 64 -3.92 13.72 6.51
C PHE A 64 -3.26 14.13 7.83
N ARG A 65 -2.10 13.57 8.16
CA ARG A 65 -1.35 14.00 9.36
C ARG A 65 -0.77 15.40 9.22
N LYS A 66 -0.32 15.77 8.02
CA LYS A 66 0.10 17.12 7.70
C LYS A 66 -1.06 18.11 7.87
N ASP A 67 -2.23 17.80 7.32
CA ASP A 67 -3.42 18.63 7.49
C ASP A 67 -3.81 18.82 8.95
N PHE A 68 -3.74 17.76 9.74
CA PHE A 68 -3.99 17.84 11.19
C PHE A 68 -3.06 18.87 11.87
N VAL A 69 -1.78 18.89 11.50
CA VAL A 69 -0.77 19.76 12.14
C VAL A 69 -0.80 21.19 11.57
N GLU A 70 -0.85 21.33 10.25
CA GLU A 70 -0.63 22.61 9.57
C GLU A 70 -1.93 23.36 9.24
N ASN A 71 -3.07 22.64 9.06
CA ASN A 71 -4.32 23.20 8.59
C ASN A 71 -5.47 23.08 9.60
N ASN A 72 -5.12 22.97 10.89
CA ASN A 72 -6.10 22.88 11.97
C ASN A 72 -7.11 21.72 11.79
N ASN A 73 -6.62 20.57 11.29
CA ASN A 73 -7.43 19.37 11.12
C ASN A 73 -8.70 19.60 10.28
N THR A 74 -8.54 20.10 9.09
CA THR A 74 -9.65 20.46 8.18
C THR A 74 -10.64 19.32 7.99
N TYR A 75 -10.16 18.07 7.99
CA TYR A 75 -10.99 16.89 7.78
C TYR A 75 -11.57 16.27 9.06
N GLY A 76 -11.16 16.74 10.24
CA GLY A 76 -11.66 16.23 11.52
C GLY A 76 -11.22 14.80 11.84
N ILE A 77 -9.99 14.42 11.46
CA ILE A 77 -9.46 13.08 11.71
C ILE A 77 -8.86 12.95 13.11
N ASP A 78 -8.77 11.72 13.62
CA ASP A 78 -7.82 11.36 14.67
C ASP A 78 -6.53 10.85 14.01
N PRO A 79 -5.38 11.57 14.13
CA PRO A 79 -4.13 11.20 13.47
C PRO A 79 -3.53 9.88 14.01
N ASN A 80 -4.03 9.39 15.16
CA ASN A 80 -3.62 8.13 15.77
C ASN A 80 -4.52 6.95 15.38
N GLN A 81 -5.60 7.20 14.63
CA GLN A 81 -6.60 6.19 14.24
C GLN A 81 -6.80 6.22 12.72
N ILE A 82 -5.73 5.99 11.97
CA ILE A 82 -5.79 5.92 10.50
C ILE A 82 -5.74 4.46 10.09
N TRP A 83 -6.81 4.01 9.47
CA TRP A 83 -6.91 2.70 8.81
C TRP A 83 -6.85 2.89 7.31
N ALA A 84 -6.25 1.94 6.62
CA ALA A 84 -6.23 1.93 5.17
C ALA A 84 -6.66 0.58 4.64
N GLY A 85 -7.13 0.55 3.40
CA GLY A 85 -7.55 -0.72 2.81
C GLY A 85 -7.92 -0.57 1.36
N GLY A 86 -8.14 -1.70 0.72
CA GLY A 86 -8.52 -1.70 -0.67
C GLY A 86 -8.84 -3.09 -1.21
N ASN A 87 -9.31 -3.09 -2.45
CA ASN A 87 -9.59 -4.29 -3.20
C ASN A 87 -8.45 -4.57 -4.18
N SER A 88 -8.05 -5.85 -4.32
CA SER A 88 -7.02 -6.30 -5.26
C SER A 88 -5.72 -5.48 -5.08
N ALA A 89 -5.26 -4.75 -6.09
CA ALA A 89 -4.06 -3.90 -6.02
C ALA A 89 -4.08 -2.91 -4.83
N GLY A 90 -5.24 -2.36 -4.47
CA GLY A 90 -5.39 -1.52 -3.29
C GLY A 90 -5.16 -2.28 -1.97
N GLY A 91 -5.55 -3.53 -1.89
CA GLY A 91 -5.24 -4.43 -0.79
C GLY A 91 -3.73 -4.72 -0.72
N VAL A 92 -3.10 -5.01 -1.87
CA VAL A 92 -1.65 -5.27 -1.97
C VAL A 92 -0.85 -4.09 -1.44
N LEU A 93 -1.11 -2.88 -1.96
CA LEU A 93 -0.33 -1.69 -1.57
C LEU A 93 -0.45 -1.36 -0.07
N PHE A 94 -1.66 -1.46 0.51
CA PHE A 94 -1.83 -1.13 1.93
C PHE A 94 -1.37 -2.23 2.88
N LEU A 95 -1.37 -3.49 2.47
CA LEU A 95 -0.69 -4.55 3.22
C LEU A 95 0.82 -4.29 3.28
N HIS A 96 1.46 -3.93 2.15
CA HIS A 96 2.88 -3.56 2.16
C HIS A 96 3.14 -2.28 2.97
N ALA A 97 2.29 -1.25 2.84
CA ALA A 97 2.44 -0.02 3.61
C ALA A 97 2.33 -0.23 5.13
N GLY A 98 1.55 -1.20 5.57
CA GLY A 98 1.29 -1.46 6.99
C GLY A 98 2.21 -2.48 7.63
N HIS A 99 2.73 -3.44 6.87
CA HIS A 99 3.52 -4.56 7.38
C HIS A 99 5.00 -4.54 6.98
N VAL A 100 5.42 -3.67 6.06
CA VAL A 100 6.82 -3.49 5.67
C VAL A 100 7.28 -2.11 6.12
N LEU A 101 7.98 -2.08 7.25
CA LEU A 101 8.33 -0.81 7.91
C LEU A 101 9.78 -0.38 7.67
N SER A 102 10.62 -1.24 7.10
CA SER A 102 11.99 -0.93 6.71
C SER A 102 12.40 -1.64 5.42
N ILE A 103 13.43 -1.11 4.76
CA ILE A 103 14.02 -1.76 3.58
C ILE A 103 14.63 -3.11 3.96
N ASP A 104 15.34 -3.17 5.10
CA ASP A 104 15.94 -4.41 5.60
C ASP A 104 14.90 -5.51 5.80
N GLU A 105 13.73 -5.16 6.34
CA GLU A 105 12.60 -6.09 6.50
C GLU A 105 12.08 -6.61 5.16
N PHE A 106 11.98 -5.74 4.15
CA PHE A 106 11.55 -6.15 2.81
C PHE A 106 12.55 -7.09 2.15
N ILE A 107 13.85 -6.80 2.25
CA ILE A 107 14.89 -7.56 1.53
C ILE A 107 15.33 -8.84 2.25
N ALA A 108 15.17 -8.91 3.58
CA ALA A 108 15.66 -10.04 4.38
C ALA A 108 15.21 -11.44 3.90
N PRO A 109 13.94 -11.66 3.49
CA PRO A 109 13.51 -12.97 3.01
C PRO A 109 13.81 -13.22 1.52
N LEU A 110 14.46 -12.29 0.82
CA LEU A 110 14.74 -12.39 -0.62
C LEU A 110 16.10 -13.06 -0.88
N ASP A 111 16.23 -13.71 -2.03
CA ASP A 111 17.54 -14.08 -2.52
C ASP A 111 18.40 -12.84 -2.87
N PRO A 112 19.75 -12.96 -2.89
CA PRO A 112 20.62 -11.80 -3.06
C PRO A 112 20.35 -10.97 -4.32
N THR A 113 19.93 -11.60 -5.42
CA THR A 113 19.63 -10.90 -6.68
C THR A 113 18.39 -10.05 -6.53
N LYS A 114 17.30 -10.60 -6.00
CA LYS A 114 16.05 -9.86 -5.75
C LYS A 114 16.22 -8.79 -4.69
N ALA A 115 17.02 -9.05 -3.64
CA ALA A 115 17.36 -8.07 -2.62
C ALA A 115 18.07 -6.85 -3.22
N ALA A 116 19.06 -7.06 -4.09
CA ALA A 116 19.75 -5.96 -4.77
C ALA A 116 18.82 -5.14 -5.67
N ILE A 117 17.95 -5.80 -6.42
CA ILE A 117 16.94 -5.14 -7.25
C ILE A 117 16.00 -4.28 -6.40
N ALA A 118 15.49 -4.85 -5.31
CA ALA A 118 14.59 -4.14 -4.41
C ALA A 118 15.27 -2.92 -3.78
N GLN A 119 16.53 -3.06 -3.36
CA GLN A 119 17.31 -1.96 -2.80
C GLN A 119 17.44 -0.81 -3.80
N GLU A 120 17.82 -1.09 -5.05
CA GLU A 120 17.92 -0.08 -6.12
C GLU A 120 16.60 0.66 -6.33
N ILE A 121 15.47 -0.07 -6.38
CA ILE A 121 14.15 0.52 -6.53
C ILE A 121 13.78 1.40 -5.33
N PHE A 122 14.08 0.96 -4.10
CA PHE A 122 13.85 1.80 -2.92
C PHE A 122 14.68 3.08 -2.94
N ASP A 123 15.95 3.00 -3.38
CA ASP A 123 16.83 4.17 -3.49
C ASP A 123 16.26 5.16 -4.52
N ASP A 124 15.81 4.69 -5.68
CA ASP A 124 15.20 5.51 -6.73
C ASP A 124 13.86 6.14 -6.29
N LEU A 125 13.07 5.42 -5.51
CA LEU A 125 11.79 5.90 -4.98
C LEU A 125 11.92 6.83 -3.76
N GLY A 126 13.10 6.99 -3.18
CA GLY A 126 13.36 7.84 -2.01
C GLY A 126 13.23 7.12 -0.67
N GLY A 127 13.60 5.84 -0.64
CA GLY A 127 13.60 4.99 0.56
C GLY A 127 12.23 4.43 0.94
N ILE A 128 12.14 3.88 2.15
CA ILE A 128 10.92 3.19 2.65
C ILE A 128 9.68 4.09 2.75
N GLU A 129 9.86 5.38 2.91
CA GLU A 129 8.77 6.36 2.95
C GLU A 129 8.43 6.92 1.56
N GLY A 130 9.35 6.81 0.62
CA GLY A 130 9.20 7.31 -0.74
C GLY A 130 9.18 8.83 -0.85
N SER A 131 9.31 9.30 -2.09
CA SER A 131 9.34 10.73 -2.46
C SER A 131 8.00 11.27 -2.97
N SER A 132 6.90 10.50 -2.86
CA SER A 132 5.58 10.88 -3.42
C SER A 132 4.91 12.07 -2.72
N GLY A 133 5.51 12.63 -1.68
CA GLY A 133 5.08 13.88 -1.04
C GLY A 133 4.81 13.78 0.46
N ASN A 134 4.56 14.94 1.05
CA ASN A 134 4.25 15.12 2.47
C ASN A 134 5.32 14.55 3.41
N ALA A 135 6.59 14.74 3.08
CA ALA A 135 7.72 14.29 3.90
C ALA A 135 7.69 14.90 5.31
N GLY A 136 8.23 14.18 6.30
CA GLY A 136 8.32 14.64 7.69
C GLY A 136 7.11 14.27 8.56
N TYR A 137 6.06 13.68 7.98
CA TYR A 137 4.91 13.13 8.71
C TYR A 137 4.94 11.61 8.69
N SER A 138 4.38 10.97 9.72
CA SER A 138 4.32 9.51 9.80
C SER A 138 3.32 8.93 8.79
N SER A 139 3.69 7.83 8.15
CA SER A 139 2.81 6.99 7.33
C SER A 139 2.24 5.78 8.07
N ASN A 140 2.47 5.66 9.38
CA ASN A 140 2.01 4.52 10.17
C ASN A 140 0.49 4.38 10.13
N LEU A 141 0.03 3.14 10.11
CA LEU A 141 -1.38 2.77 10.15
C LEU A 141 -1.76 2.17 11.50
N SER A 142 -3.03 2.26 11.84
CA SER A 142 -3.63 1.57 12.99
C SER A 142 -4.17 0.20 12.63
N GLY A 143 -4.31 -0.09 11.35
CA GLY A 143 -4.72 -1.37 10.81
C GLY A 143 -5.00 -1.32 9.32
N VAL A 144 -5.14 -2.50 8.70
CA VAL A 144 -5.35 -2.67 7.27
C VAL A 144 -6.60 -3.51 7.00
N ILE A 145 -7.35 -3.17 5.96
CA ILE A 145 -8.46 -3.97 5.43
C ILE A 145 -8.12 -4.38 4.01
N SER A 146 -7.88 -5.67 3.79
CA SER A 146 -7.53 -6.22 2.48
C SER A 146 -8.65 -7.09 1.92
N LEU A 147 -9.15 -6.72 0.76
CA LEU A 147 -10.12 -7.49 -0.01
C LEU A 147 -9.42 -8.03 -1.25
N ALA A 148 -9.24 -9.34 -1.32
CA ALA A 148 -8.53 -10.01 -2.42
C ALA A 148 -7.14 -9.41 -2.72
N GLY A 149 -6.42 -8.96 -1.70
CA GLY A 149 -5.04 -8.48 -1.80
C GLY A 149 -4.04 -9.54 -1.33
N ALA A 150 -2.76 -9.29 -1.52
CA ALA A 150 -1.69 -10.18 -1.12
C ALA A 150 -0.46 -9.42 -0.60
N LEU A 151 0.32 -10.08 0.24
CA LEU A 151 1.71 -9.72 0.54
C LEU A 151 2.65 -10.58 -0.31
N HIS A 152 3.76 -10.01 -0.72
CA HIS A 152 4.77 -10.73 -1.49
C HIS A 152 5.40 -11.89 -0.69
N ARG A 153 5.45 -11.78 0.65
CA ARG A 153 6.01 -12.78 1.56
C ARG A 153 5.23 -12.83 2.86
N THR A 154 5.06 -14.04 3.39
CA THR A 154 4.45 -14.25 4.70
C THR A 154 5.36 -13.79 5.84
N GLU A 155 6.68 -13.78 5.62
CA GLU A 155 7.69 -13.34 6.56
C GLU A 155 7.60 -11.86 6.94
N TYR A 156 6.85 -11.06 6.16
CA TYR A 156 6.59 -9.66 6.50
C TYR A 156 5.58 -9.50 7.64
N VAL A 157 4.87 -10.56 8.01
CA VAL A 157 3.89 -10.51 9.11
C VAL A 157 4.48 -11.09 10.37
N ASN A 158 4.46 -10.33 11.46
CA ASN A 158 4.92 -10.77 12.76
C ASN A 158 3.92 -10.40 13.88
N GLN A 159 4.14 -10.96 15.08
CA GLN A 159 3.17 -10.85 16.18
C GLN A 159 2.98 -9.43 16.76
N ASN A 160 3.85 -8.49 16.41
CA ASN A 160 3.80 -7.10 16.89
C ASN A 160 3.23 -6.13 15.85
N ASP A 161 2.82 -6.66 14.69
CA ASP A 161 2.27 -5.85 13.63
C ASP A 161 0.88 -5.31 13.96
N ILE A 162 0.50 -4.30 13.18
CA ILE A 162 -0.86 -3.76 13.23
C ILE A 162 -1.89 -4.81 12.79
N PRO A 163 -3.11 -4.76 13.33
CA PRO A 163 -4.15 -5.71 12.94
C PRO A 163 -4.51 -5.57 11.46
N ALA A 164 -4.77 -6.71 10.82
CA ALA A 164 -5.28 -6.76 9.46
C ALA A 164 -6.56 -7.60 9.37
N VAL A 165 -7.51 -7.13 8.58
CA VAL A 165 -8.74 -7.87 8.22
C VAL A 165 -8.62 -8.31 6.78
N PHE A 166 -8.75 -9.61 6.53
CA PHE A 166 -8.69 -10.20 5.21
C PHE A 166 -10.05 -10.75 4.79
N CYS A 167 -10.40 -10.51 3.53
CA CYS A 167 -11.51 -11.18 2.85
C CYS A 167 -11.01 -11.60 1.48
N HIS A 168 -10.99 -12.91 1.20
CA HIS A 168 -10.41 -13.46 -0.03
C HIS A 168 -11.22 -14.66 -0.51
N GLY A 169 -11.44 -14.76 -1.81
CA GLY A 169 -12.04 -15.94 -2.42
C GLY A 169 -11.03 -17.08 -2.54
N ASP A 170 -11.38 -18.26 -2.09
CA ASP A 170 -10.54 -19.46 -2.15
C ASP A 170 -10.28 -19.99 -3.57
N ALA A 171 -11.05 -19.51 -4.54
CA ALA A 171 -10.92 -19.81 -5.97
C ALA A 171 -10.48 -18.58 -6.80
N ASP A 172 -9.83 -17.58 -6.19
CA ASP A 172 -9.34 -16.40 -6.91
C ASP A 172 -8.20 -16.78 -7.87
N GLY A 173 -8.47 -16.65 -9.17
CA GLY A 173 -7.51 -16.96 -10.23
C GLY A 173 -6.60 -15.79 -10.60
N THR A 174 -6.77 -14.62 -10.00
CA THR A 174 -5.99 -13.40 -10.30
C THR A 174 -4.96 -13.12 -9.21
N VAL A 175 -5.42 -13.09 -7.96
CA VAL A 175 -4.56 -13.03 -6.78
C VAL A 175 -4.80 -14.32 -6.01
N PRO A 176 -3.93 -15.33 -6.13
CA PRO A 176 -4.14 -16.63 -5.50
C PRO A 176 -4.31 -16.53 -3.98
N TYR A 177 -5.25 -17.33 -3.45
CA TYR A 177 -5.53 -17.38 -2.01
C TYR A 177 -4.36 -17.99 -1.23
N ASP A 178 -3.66 -18.95 -1.81
CA ASP A 178 -2.50 -19.62 -1.25
C ASP A 178 -1.29 -19.60 -2.18
N CYS A 179 -0.11 -19.88 -1.62
CA CYS A 179 1.17 -19.91 -2.33
C CYS A 179 1.45 -21.32 -2.88
N ASN A 180 0.63 -21.83 -3.79
CA ASN A 180 0.91 -23.10 -4.50
C ASN A 180 1.79 -22.91 -5.72
#